data_046b39cd9533d70d78bdb88c3a4ad38e
#
_entry.id   046b39cd9533d70d78bdb88c3a4ad38e
#
_cell.length_a   1.000
_cell.length_b   1.000
_cell.length_c   1.000
_cell.angle_alpha   90.00
_cell.angle_beta   90.00
_cell.angle_gamma   90.00
#
_symmetry.space_group_name_H-M   'P 1'
#
loop_
_entity.id
_entity.type
_entity.pdbx_description
1 polymer ?
#
loop_
_entity_poly.entity_id
_entity_poly.type
_entity_poly.pdbx_seq_one_letter_code
_entity_poly.pdbx_strand_id
1 'polypeptide(L)'
;AQKGFLTIMTGGGNRQQWRQVAPYGGIKAMLPTNPWCMGAPGGAQGSNVLDFATSKIAGGWIYAARSAGALLPEGCVIDRLGNPTRDPEDYFNGGAILPSGEHKGFALALMSELIGEAVLGPVTVECHWLLVCIDTRRVRASQPMQEAAEDMLAELRDCPPAPGFARVEIPGERERAQ
;
A
#
# COMPACT_ATOMS: atom_id res chain seq x y z
N ALA A 1 -8.95 14.32 -3.16
CA ALA A 1 -9.36 14.00 -4.54
C ALA A 1 -10.77 14.54 -4.85
N GLN A 2 -11.80 14.29 -4.02
CA GLN A 2 -13.19 14.74 -4.25
C GLN A 2 -13.35 16.25 -4.49
N LYS A 3 -12.45 17.08 -3.96
CA LYS A 3 -12.45 18.54 -4.14
C LYS A 3 -11.60 19.03 -5.32
N GLY A 4 -11.22 18.14 -6.24
CA GLY A 4 -10.40 18.49 -7.41
C GLY A 4 -8.90 18.55 -7.12
N PHE A 5 -8.41 17.74 -6.17
CA PHE A 5 -6.98 17.61 -5.89
C PHE A 5 -6.45 16.24 -6.28
N LEU A 6 -5.27 16.20 -6.92
CA LEU A 6 -4.41 15.03 -6.92
C LEU A 6 -3.67 15.02 -5.58
N THR A 7 -3.72 13.90 -4.88
CA THR A 7 -3.07 13.74 -3.57
C THR A 7 -2.12 12.56 -3.59
N ILE A 8 -0.96 12.71 -2.96
CA ILE A 8 0.01 11.63 -2.72
C ILE A 8 0.41 11.71 -1.25
N MET A 9 0.31 10.61 -0.53
CA MET A 9 0.67 10.54 0.88
C MET A 9 1.47 9.27 1.17
N THR A 10 2.50 9.40 2.01
CA THR A 10 3.24 8.25 2.55
C THR A 10 3.70 8.54 3.97
N GLY A 11 3.84 7.47 4.76
CA GLY A 11 4.34 7.53 6.13
C GLY A 11 5.65 6.76 6.31
N GLY A 12 6.59 7.32 7.08
CA GLY A 12 7.88 6.70 7.34
C GLY A 12 8.66 7.38 8.47
N GLY A 13 9.92 6.97 8.66
CA GLY A 13 10.81 7.51 9.69
C GLY A 13 10.71 6.81 11.04
N ASN A 14 10.04 5.67 11.12
CA ASN A 14 9.84 4.92 12.37
C ASN A 14 10.36 3.48 12.32
N ARG A 15 11.22 3.15 11.36
CA ARG A 15 11.77 1.80 11.19
C ARG A 15 12.50 1.24 12.42
N GLN A 16 13.01 2.09 13.29
CA GLN A 16 13.66 1.63 14.52
C GLN A 16 12.66 1.06 15.55
N GLN A 17 11.43 1.54 15.52
CA GLN A 17 10.36 1.15 16.44
C GLN A 17 9.46 0.06 15.87
N TRP A 18 9.23 0.06 14.54
CA TRP A 18 8.26 -0.79 13.86
C TRP A 18 8.92 -1.68 12.79
N ARG A 19 9.80 -2.59 13.23
CA ARG A 19 10.45 -3.55 12.35
C ARG A 19 9.53 -4.73 12.06
N GLN A 20 8.93 -4.76 10.89
CA GLN A 20 7.96 -5.78 10.48
C GLN A 20 8.30 -6.44 9.16
N VAL A 21 8.94 -5.70 8.25
CA VAL A 21 9.15 -6.10 6.86
C VAL A 21 10.64 -6.28 6.59
N ALA A 22 11.00 -7.38 5.94
CA ALA A 22 12.36 -7.60 5.47
C ALA A 22 12.63 -6.77 4.20
N PRO A 23 13.82 -6.17 4.04
CA PRO A 23 14.27 -5.69 2.74
C PRO A 23 14.24 -6.81 1.70
N TYR A 24 14.06 -6.48 0.42
CA TYR A 24 14.13 -7.48 -0.63
C TYR A 24 15.50 -8.18 -0.64
N GLY A 25 15.50 -9.51 -0.56
CA GLY A 25 16.71 -10.32 -0.39
C GLY A 25 17.25 -10.40 1.05
N GLY A 26 16.65 -9.72 2.02
CA GLY A 26 16.99 -9.80 3.43
C GLY A 26 16.16 -10.84 4.18
N ILE A 27 16.64 -11.26 5.36
CA ILE A 27 15.95 -12.23 6.22
C ILE A 27 15.45 -11.63 7.55
N LYS A 28 15.76 -10.35 7.82
CA LYS A 28 15.39 -9.69 9.08
C LYS A 28 14.39 -8.58 8.83
N ALA A 29 13.43 -8.44 9.71
CA ALA A 29 12.52 -7.30 9.74
C ALA A 29 13.30 -6.01 10.04
N MET A 30 13.33 -5.08 9.09
CA MET A 30 14.11 -3.83 9.14
C MET A 30 13.24 -2.60 8.88
N LEU A 31 12.08 -2.77 8.26
CA LEU A 31 11.19 -1.71 7.81
C LEU A 31 9.81 -1.88 8.44
N PRO A 32 9.04 -0.81 8.63
CA PRO A 32 7.61 -0.89 8.87
C PRO A 32 6.85 -1.24 7.58
N THR A 33 5.54 -1.18 7.60
CA THR A 33 4.70 -1.49 6.43
C THR A 33 4.57 -0.32 5.45
N ASN A 34 5.09 0.85 5.78
CA ASN A 34 5.24 2.05 4.96
C ASN A 34 4.09 2.28 3.95
N PRO A 35 2.94 2.78 4.41
CA PRO A 35 1.77 2.91 3.54
C PRO A 35 1.95 4.02 2.50
N TRP A 36 1.37 3.81 1.32
CA TRP A 36 1.19 4.80 0.27
C TRP A 36 -0.30 4.95 -0.04
N CYS A 37 -0.73 6.19 -0.08
CA CYS A 37 -2.07 6.55 -0.52
C CYS A 37 -1.98 7.57 -1.65
N MET A 38 -2.71 7.32 -2.74
CA MET A 38 -2.83 8.26 -3.85
C MET A 38 -4.30 8.44 -4.18
N GLY A 39 -4.72 9.69 -4.40
CA GLY A 39 -6.09 10.00 -4.78
C GLY A 39 -6.10 10.92 -5.99
N ALA A 40 -6.80 10.52 -7.03
CA ALA A 40 -7.03 11.32 -8.23
C ALA A 40 -8.52 11.62 -8.39
N PRO A 41 -8.90 12.82 -8.88
CA PRO A 41 -10.26 13.05 -9.34
C PRO A 41 -10.64 12.01 -10.40
N GLY A 42 -11.80 11.38 -10.25
CA GLY A 42 -12.31 10.36 -11.17
C GLY A 42 -13.48 10.86 -12.01
N GLY A 43 -14.15 9.93 -12.68
CA GLY A 43 -15.35 10.16 -13.44
C GLY A 43 -16.62 10.31 -12.58
N ALA A 44 -17.76 9.89 -13.12
CA ALA A 44 -19.08 10.02 -12.50
C ALA A 44 -19.20 9.32 -11.13
N GLN A 45 -18.43 8.27 -10.92
CA GLN A 45 -18.41 7.53 -9.64
C GLN A 45 -17.52 8.18 -8.55
N GLY A 46 -16.95 9.35 -8.83
CA GLY A 46 -16.11 10.09 -7.89
C GLY A 46 -14.62 9.80 -8.01
N SER A 47 -13.87 10.09 -6.95
CA SER A 47 -12.41 9.96 -6.95
C SER A 47 -11.95 8.53 -6.93
N ASN A 48 -10.85 8.24 -7.62
CA ASN A 48 -10.12 6.98 -7.48
C ASN A 48 -9.09 7.13 -6.36
N VAL A 49 -9.06 6.15 -5.47
CA VAL A 49 -8.14 6.13 -4.33
C VAL A 49 -7.40 4.79 -4.34
N LEU A 50 -6.08 4.89 -4.30
CA LEU A 50 -5.17 3.80 -4.04
C LEU A 50 -4.71 3.96 -2.59
N ASP A 51 -4.83 2.92 -1.77
CA ASP A 51 -4.34 2.86 -0.40
C ASP A 51 -3.81 1.46 -0.10
N PHE A 52 -2.52 1.34 0.12
CA PHE A 52 -1.88 0.05 0.35
C PHE A 52 -0.63 0.16 1.21
N ALA A 53 -0.37 -0.91 1.99
CA ALA A 53 0.92 -1.12 2.61
C ALA A 53 1.95 -1.59 1.56
N THR A 54 3.21 -1.19 1.68
CA THR A 54 4.29 -1.70 0.82
C THR A 54 4.71 -3.14 1.13
N SER A 55 4.15 -3.71 2.19
CA SER A 55 4.25 -5.13 2.54
C SER A 55 3.19 -5.98 1.85
N LYS A 56 3.43 -7.30 1.70
CA LYS A 56 2.47 -8.24 1.09
C LYS A 56 1.17 -8.37 1.87
N ILE A 57 1.23 -8.21 3.20
CA ILE A 57 0.06 -8.18 4.08
C ILE A 57 0.26 -7.09 5.12
N ALA A 58 -0.84 -6.59 5.67
CA ALA A 58 -0.79 -5.70 6.82
C ALA A 58 -0.43 -6.49 8.10
N GLY A 59 0.30 -5.87 9.02
CA GLY A 59 0.68 -6.51 10.28
C GLY A 59 -0.52 -7.05 11.08
N GLY A 60 -1.65 -6.36 11.05
CA GLY A 60 -2.89 -6.80 11.71
C GLY A 60 -3.40 -8.17 11.28
N TRP A 61 -3.17 -8.58 10.03
CA TRP A 61 -3.53 -9.92 9.55
C TRP A 61 -2.79 -11.04 10.29
N ILE A 62 -1.52 -10.80 10.68
CA ILE A 62 -0.72 -11.79 11.41
C ILE A 62 -1.31 -12.01 12.81
N TYR A 63 -1.65 -10.92 13.50
CA TYR A 63 -2.29 -10.99 14.81
C TYR A 63 -3.66 -11.67 14.75
N ALA A 64 -4.47 -11.35 13.72
CA ALA A 64 -5.76 -11.98 13.51
C ALA A 64 -5.62 -13.47 13.21
N ALA A 65 -4.71 -13.88 12.33
CA ALA A 65 -4.44 -15.28 12.01
C ALA A 65 -3.99 -16.06 13.26
N ARG A 66 -3.05 -15.50 14.01
CA ARG A 66 -2.60 -16.08 15.29
C ARG A 66 -3.73 -16.32 16.25
N SER A 67 -4.57 -15.30 16.47
CA SER A 67 -5.71 -15.40 17.38
C SER A 67 -6.75 -16.43 16.96
N ALA A 68 -6.92 -16.62 15.65
CA ALA A 68 -7.84 -17.57 15.06
C ALA A 68 -7.25 -18.99 14.90
N GLY A 69 -5.97 -19.21 15.20
CA GLY A 69 -5.28 -20.46 14.90
C GLY A 69 -5.23 -20.78 13.41
N ALA A 70 -5.22 -19.76 12.55
CA ALA A 70 -5.27 -19.88 11.11
C ALA A 70 -3.89 -19.67 10.46
N LEU A 71 -3.69 -20.27 9.27
CA LEU A 71 -2.49 -20.06 8.49
C LEU A 71 -2.59 -18.75 7.69
N LEU A 72 -1.44 -18.09 7.51
CA LEU A 72 -1.29 -16.93 6.63
C LEU A 72 -1.36 -17.33 5.16
N PRO A 73 -1.66 -16.37 4.25
CA PRO A 73 -1.53 -16.59 2.83
C PRO A 73 -0.10 -16.99 2.45
N GLU A 74 0.03 -17.80 1.41
CA GLU A 74 1.33 -18.25 0.93
C GLU A 74 2.19 -17.09 0.40
N GLY A 75 3.51 -17.19 0.64
CA GLY A 75 4.49 -16.25 0.13
C GLY A 75 4.45 -14.85 0.76
N CYS A 76 3.80 -14.67 1.91
CA CYS A 76 3.71 -13.38 2.59
C CYS A 76 4.73 -13.17 3.70
N VAL A 77 5.19 -14.26 4.32
CA VAL A 77 6.05 -14.24 5.52
C VAL A 77 7.19 -15.24 5.36
N ILE A 78 8.32 -14.92 5.97
CA ILE A 78 9.48 -15.80 6.14
C ILE A 78 9.73 -16.06 7.63
N ASP A 79 10.30 -17.22 7.94
CA ASP A 79 10.81 -17.53 9.26
C ASP A 79 12.13 -16.78 9.57
N ARG A 80 12.69 -16.98 10.75
CA ARG A 80 13.97 -16.37 11.19
C ARG A 80 15.18 -16.78 10.35
N LEU A 81 15.08 -17.87 9.56
CA LEU A 81 16.14 -18.37 8.67
C LEU A 81 15.95 -17.92 7.23
N GLY A 82 14.84 -17.21 6.93
CA GLY A 82 14.51 -16.73 5.58
C GLY A 82 13.71 -17.72 4.74
N ASN A 83 13.25 -18.85 5.29
CA ASN A 83 12.41 -19.78 4.57
C ASN A 83 10.96 -19.30 4.53
N PRO A 84 10.25 -19.47 3.40
CA PRO A 84 8.82 -19.20 3.34
C PRO A 84 8.03 -19.97 4.40
N THR A 85 7.14 -19.30 5.10
CA THR A 85 6.26 -19.92 6.09
C THR A 85 4.83 -19.36 5.98
N ARG A 86 3.87 -20.10 6.53
CA ARG A 86 2.49 -19.68 6.69
C ARG A 86 2.07 -19.64 8.17
N ASP A 87 2.94 -20.10 9.07
CA ASP A 87 2.67 -20.08 10.49
C ASP A 87 2.85 -18.65 11.03
N PRO A 88 1.81 -18.01 11.60
CA PRO A 88 1.95 -16.68 12.18
C PRO A 88 2.92 -16.66 13.36
N GLU A 89 3.17 -17.77 14.06
CA GLU A 89 4.14 -17.82 15.16
C GLU A 89 5.57 -17.58 14.69
N ASP A 90 5.93 -17.98 13.50
CA ASP A 90 7.27 -17.75 12.95
C ASP A 90 7.61 -16.26 12.84
N TYR A 91 6.61 -15.41 12.53
CA TYR A 91 6.80 -13.96 12.55
C TYR A 91 7.21 -13.46 13.95
N PHE A 92 6.53 -13.92 15.01
CA PHE A 92 6.84 -13.52 16.39
C PHE A 92 8.16 -14.11 16.90
N ASN A 93 8.60 -15.21 16.27
CA ASN A 93 9.87 -15.89 16.58
C ASN A 93 11.06 -15.36 15.75
N GLY A 94 10.96 -14.13 15.25
CA GLY A 94 12.04 -13.46 14.52
C GLY A 94 11.96 -13.55 13.01
N GLY A 95 10.82 -13.97 12.49
CA GLY A 95 10.50 -13.89 11.07
C GLY A 95 10.13 -12.47 10.60
N ALA A 96 9.75 -12.34 9.34
CA ALA A 96 9.42 -11.05 8.74
C ALA A 96 8.36 -11.16 7.66
N ILE A 97 7.60 -10.08 7.44
CA ILE A 97 6.73 -9.92 6.29
C ILE A 97 7.60 -9.63 5.05
N LEU A 98 7.19 -10.11 3.89
CA LEU A 98 7.84 -9.81 2.63
C LEU A 98 7.26 -8.53 1.98
N PRO A 99 8.07 -7.77 1.21
CA PRO A 99 7.58 -6.61 0.49
C PRO A 99 6.65 -6.99 -0.67
N SER A 100 5.62 -6.21 -0.89
CA SER A 100 4.66 -6.38 -1.99
C SER A 100 5.35 -6.16 -3.34
N GLY A 101 5.13 -7.04 -4.31
CA GLY A 101 5.82 -6.95 -5.60
C GLY A 101 7.35 -6.97 -5.46
N GLU A 102 7.87 -7.64 -4.42
CA GLU A 102 9.30 -7.88 -4.21
C GLU A 102 10.11 -6.56 -4.11
N HIS A 103 11.06 -6.35 -5.05
CA HIS A 103 11.89 -5.15 -5.09
C HIS A 103 11.09 -3.84 -5.25
N LYS A 104 9.87 -3.89 -5.82
CA LYS A 104 9.04 -2.69 -6.02
C LYS A 104 8.50 -2.14 -4.71
N GLY A 105 7.89 -3.01 -3.89
CA GLY A 105 7.43 -2.62 -2.55
C GLY A 105 8.58 -2.23 -1.64
N PHE A 106 9.72 -2.93 -1.73
CA PHE A 106 10.93 -2.55 -1.00
C PHE A 106 11.41 -1.13 -1.40
N ALA A 107 11.43 -0.81 -2.69
CA ALA A 107 11.82 0.53 -3.16
C ALA A 107 10.89 1.62 -2.62
N LEU A 108 9.57 1.40 -2.64
CA LEU A 108 8.59 2.34 -2.07
C LEU A 108 8.78 2.51 -0.56
N ALA A 109 8.99 1.43 0.18
CA ALA A 109 9.25 1.47 1.62
C ALA A 109 10.53 2.23 1.94
N LEU A 110 11.62 1.97 1.19
CA LEU A 110 12.88 2.69 1.34
C LEU A 110 12.70 4.19 1.11
N MET A 111 11.94 4.60 0.09
CA MET A 111 11.67 6.02 -0.16
C MET A 111 10.87 6.65 0.98
N SER A 112 9.88 5.95 1.55
CA SER A 112 9.14 6.43 2.72
C SER A 112 10.07 6.67 3.92
N GLU A 113 11.00 5.76 4.19
CA GLU A 113 11.96 5.91 5.30
C GLU A 113 13.00 7.01 5.03
N LEU A 114 13.50 7.11 3.79
CA LEU A 114 14.42 8.21 3.43
C LEU A 114 13.74 9.58 3.59
N ILE A 115 12.49 9.71 3.16
CA ILE A 115 11.72 10.95 3.36
C ILE A 115 11.50 11.18 4.86
N GLY A 116 11.00 10.19 5.57
CA GLY A 116 10.64 10.32 6.98
C GLY A 116 11.85 10.50 7.89
N GLU A 117 12.92 9.71 7.72
CA GLU A 117 14.07 9.71 8.63
C GLU A 117 15.16 10.70 8.20
N ALA A 118 15.52 10.72 6.89
CA ALA A 118 16.65 11.50 6.43
C ALA A 118 16.27 12.95 6.04
N VAL A 119 15.14 13.15 5.35
CA VAL A 119 14.76 14.48 4.88
C VAL A 119 14.01 15.26 5.97
N LEU A 120 13.05 14.65 6.66
CA LEU A 120 12.25 15.31 7.69
C LEU A 120 12.90 15.28 9.08
N GLY A 121 13.90 14.42 9.27
CA GLY A 121 14.67 14.32 10.51
C GLY A 121 14.07 13.36 11.55
N PRO A 122 14.56 13.41 12.81
CA PRO A 122 14.15 12.47 13.85
C PRO A 122 12.66 12.53 14.14
N VAL A 123 12.04 11.36 14.26
CA VAL A 123 10.62 11.23 14.64
C VAL A 123 10.44 11.55 16.11
N THR A 124 9.49 12.42 16.40
CA THR A 124 9.14 12.81 17.79
C THR A 124 7.86 12.14 18.30
N VAL A 125 7.06 11.55 17.38
CA VAL A 125 5.83 10.82 17.68
C VAL A 125 5.90 9.46 16.99
N GLU A 126 4.85 8.97 16.36
CA GLU A 126 4.83 7.62 15.77
C GLU A 126 5.58 7.54 14.42
N CYS A 127 5.35 8.49 13.53
CA CYS A 127 5.99 8.57 12.21
C CYS A 127 5.81 9.96 11.60
N HIS A 128 6.56 10.24 10.55
CA HIS A 128 6.32 11.40 9.69
C HIS A 128 5.39 11.05 8.54
N TRP A 129 4.59 12.04 8.13
CA TRP A 129 3.72 11.94 6.96
C TRP A 129 4.11 13.02 5.95
N LEU A 130 4.41 12.58 4.72
CA LEU A 130 4.48 13.49 3.58
C LEU A 130 3.10 13.51 2.91
N LEU A 131 2.53 14.70 2.73
CA LEU A 131 1.33 14.92 1.95
C LEU A 131 1.60 15.93 0.85
N VAL A 132 1.42 15.52 -0.40
CA VAL A 132 1.46 16.39 -1.57
C VAL A 132 0.04 16.56 -2.10
N CYS A 133 -0.41 17.82 -2.26
CA CYS A 133 -1.71 18.15 -2.82
C CYS A 133 -1.53 19.09 -4.03
N ILE A 134 -2.05 18.68 -5.18
CA ILE A 134 -1.99 19.47 -6.42
C ILE A 134 -3.42 19.81 -6.83
N ASP A 135 -3.73 21.09 -6.96
CA ASP A 135 -5.00 21.55 -7.50
C ASP A 135 -5.05 21.27 -9.00
N THR A 136 -5.80 20.24 -9.39
CA THR A 136 -5.87 19.79 -10.78
C THR A 136 -6.53 20.79 -11.71
N ARG A 137 -7.33 21.74 -11.17
CA ARG A 137 -7.96 22.81 -11.95
C ARG A 137 -6.93 23.80 -12.52
N ARG A 138 -5.72 23.83 -11.93
CA ARG A 138 -4.57 24.58 -12.44
C ARG A 138 -3.90 23.91 -13.64
N VAL A 139 -4.16 22.63 -13.85
CA VAL A 139 -3.57 21.81 -14.93
C VAL A 139 -4.57 21.67 -16.08
N ARG A 140 -5.84 21.35 -15.76
CA ARG A 140 -6.90 21.12 -16.74
C ARG A 140 -8.25 21.50 -16.14
N ALA A 141 -9.16 22.02 -16.95
CA ALA A 141 -10.54 22.29 -16.51
C ALA A 141 -11.23 21.00 -16.03
N SER A 142 -12.10 21.14 -15.01
CA SER A 142 -12.67 19.97 -14.30
C SER A 142 -13.53 19.09 -15.21
N GLN A 143 -14.38 19.67 -16.07
CA GLN A 143 -15.26 18.90 -16.93
C GLN A 143 -14.49 18.01 -17.92
N PRO A 144 -13.58 18.51 -18.79
CA PRO A 144 -12.85 17.64 -19.72
C PRO A 144 -11.90 16.68 -19.00
N MET A 145 -11.50 16.97 -17.76
CA MET A 145 -10.74 16.02 -16.95
C MET A 145 -11.61 14.85 -16.48
N GLN A 146 -12.83 15.13 -16.01
CA GLN A 146 -13.78 14.09 -15.58
C GLN A 146 -14.25 13.22 -16.74
N GLU A 147 -14.53 13.81 -17.91
CA GLU A 147 -14.89 13.07 -19.12
C GLU A 147 -13.76 12.10 -19.52
N ALA A 148 -12.53 12.58 -19.59
CA ALA A 148 -11.38 11.73 -19.92
C ALA A 148 -11.11 10.64 -18.86
N ALA A 149 -11.38 10.91 -17.59
CA ALA A 149 -11.27 9.88 -16.54
C ALA A 149 -12.37 8.83 -16.69
N GLU A 150 -13.61 9.24 -16.99
CA GLU A 150 -14.72 8.30 -17.20
C GLU A 150 -14.48 7.39 -18.40
N ASP A 151 -14.06 7.95 -19.54
CA ASP A 151 -13.76 7.19 -20.76
C ASP A 151 -12.69 6.12 -20.49
N MET A 152 -11.58 6.52 -19.84
CA MET A 152 -10.50 5.60 -19.51
C MET A 152 -10.97 4.50 -18.52
N LEU A 153 -11.72 4.87 -17.49
CA LEU A 153 -12.19 3.91 -16.49
C LEU A 153 -13.25 2.96 -17.06
N ALA A 154 -14.09 3.42 -17.97
CA ALA A 154 -15.05 2.59 -18.70
C ALA A 154 -14.32 1.55 -19.56
N GLU A 155 -13.33 1.98 -20.34
CA GLU A 155 -12.52 1.07 -21.16
C GLU A 155 -11.84 -0.02 -20.31
N LEU A 156 -11.29 0.34 -19.14
CA LEU A 156 -10.67 -0.64 -18.25
C LEU A 156 -11.68 -1.64 -17.66
N ARG A 157 -12.89 -1.18 -17.32
CA ARG A 157 -13.97 -2.08 -16.83
C ARG A 157 -14.48 -3.03 -17.90
N ASP A 158 -14.49 -2.60 -19.15
CA ASP A 158 -14.93 -3.40 -20.29
C ASP A 158 -13.91 -4.48 -20.69
N CYS A 159 -12.71 -4.48 -20.11
CA CYS A 159 -11.74 -5.54 -20.33
C CYS A 159 -12.31 -6.89 -19.87
N PRO A 160 -12.30 -7.93 -20.73
CA PRO A 160 -12.76 -9.26 -20.35
C PRO A 160 -12.03 -9.78 -19.10
N PRO A 161 -12.75 -10.28 -18.08
CA PRO A 161 -12.11 -10.77 -16.87
C PRO A 161 -11.35 -12.08 -17.14
N ALA A 162 -10.23 -12.26 -16.45
CA ALA A 162 -9.48 -13.52 -16.47
C ALA A 162 -10.27 -14.64 -15.77
N PRO A 163 -9.97 -15.93 -16.05
CA PRO A 163 -10.59 -17.04 -15.33
C PRO A 163 -10.46 -16.91 -13.81
N GLY A 164 -11.57 -17.07 -13.11
CA GLY A 164 -11.65 -16.92 -11.65
C GLY A 164 -12.05 -15.50 -11.18
N PHE A 165 -12.16 -14.53 -12.06
CA PHE A 165 -12.63 -13.19 -11.75
C PHE A 165 -14.02 -12.93 -12.35
N ALA A 166 -14.89 -12.29 -11.60
CA ALA A 166 -16.24 -11.92 -12.09
C ALA A 166 -16.18 -10.69 -13.00
N ARG A 167 -15.25 -9.76 -12.75
CA ARG A 167 -15.07 -8.51 -13.50
C ARG A 167 -13.69 -7.92 -13.20
N VAL A 168 -13.29 -6.95 -14.02
CA VAL A 168 -12.18 -6.05 -13.66
C VAL A 168 -12.70 -5.01 -12.66
N GLU A 169 -12.01 -4.83 -11.54
CA GLU A 169 -12.33 -3.84 -10.50
C GLU A 169 -11.32 -2.71 -10.52
N ILE A 170 -11.81 -1.49 -10.48
CA ILE A 170 -10.96 -0.29 -10.35
C ILE A 170 -10.64 -0.07 -8.87
N PRO A 171 -9.40 0.33 -8.51
CA PRO A 171 -9.03 0.63 -7.14
C PRO A 171 -10.01 1.59 -6.45
N GLY A 172 -10.45 1.26 -5.24
CA GLY A 172 -11.43 2.00 -4.46
C GLY A 172 -12.90 1.60 -4.72
N GLU A 173 -13.21 0.76 -5.71
CA GLU A 173 -14.61 0.32 -5.96
C GLU A 173 -15.11 -0.65 -4.90
N ARG A 174 -14.25 -1.55 -4.45
CA ARG A 174 -14.59 -2.53 -3.40
C ARG A 174 -14.92 -1.85 -2.08
N GLU A 175 -14.14 -0.85 -1.69
CA GLU A 175 -14.32 -0.10 -0.45
C GLU A 175 -15.57 0.79 -0.51
N ARG A 176 -15.94 1.28 -1.69
CA ARG A 176 -17.18 2.06 -1.87
C ARG A 176 -18.45 1.20 -1.85
N ALA A 177 -18.32 -0.10 -2.11
CA ALA A 177 -19.45 -1.04 -2.13
C ALA A 177 -19.79 -1.62 -0.75
N GLN A 178 -18.99 -1.35 0.28
CA GLN A 178 -19.20 -1.72 1.68
C GLN A 178 -19.92 -0.61 2.44
#